data_73f60e021f03315d8532cf275565ea9d
#
_entry.id   73f60e021f03315d8532cf275565ea9d
#
_cell.length_a   1.000
_cell.length_b   1.000
_cell.length_c   1.000
_cell.angle_alpha   90.00
_cell.angle_beta   90.00
_cell.angle_gamma   90.00
#
_symmetry.space_group_name_H-M   'P 1'
#
loop_
_entity.id
_entity.type
_entity.pdbx_description
1 polymer ?
#
loop_
_entity_poly.entity_id
_entity_poly.type
_entity_poly.pdbx_seq_one_letter_code
_entity_poly.pdbx_strand_id
1 'polypeptide(L)'
;HTLVNYDHRENNGGKKGCYFNCHSPKTKAGIRTVPMMDFVKEAFEKERAYQEESGIHCTVTVDGYTDFIFVNRFGECQHQGTLNKAIRRIVRDCNDEELTKNPDSTILLPRFSCHTLRHTFTTRMCEAGVNVKVIQDALGHSDISTTLNIYADVTKELRKSEFENLDRQFAQWKVPEE
;
A
#
# COMPACT_ATOMS: atom_id res chain seq x y z
N HIS A 1 14.44 5.50 5.85
CA HIS A 1 13.94 6.33 6.96
C HIS A 1 12.43 6.44 6.89
N THR A 2 11.81 6.76 8.03
CA THR A 2 10.36 6.92 8.13
C THR A 2 10.05 8.35 8.51
N LEU A 3 9.27 9.04 7.69
CA LEU A 3 8.72 10.36 8.01
C LEU A 3 7.49 10.16 8.89
N VAL A 4 7.47 10.77 10.05
CA VAL A 4 6.36 10.70 11.00
C VAL A 4 5.94 12.12 11.39
N ASN A 5 4.64 12.35 11.41
CA ASN A 5 4.07 13.58 11.95
C ASN A 5 3.70 13.36 13.41
N TYR A 6 4.23 14.19 14.28
CA TYR A 6 3.91 14.20 15.72
C TYR A 6 2.98 15.35 16.08
N ASP A 7 1.92 15.05 16.80
CA ASP A 7 1.05 16.05 17.45
C ASP A 7 1.54 16.25 18.88
N HIS A 8 2.19 17.38 19.15
CA HIS A 8 2.68 17.69 20.49
C HIS A 8 1.69 18.56 21.24
N ARG A 9 0.89 17.92 22.06
CA ARG A 9 0.11 18.59 23.10
C ARG A 9 0.94 18.85 24.34
N GLU A 10 2.06 18.17 24.50
CA GLU A 10 2.96 18.26 25.64
C GLU A 10 4.41 18.57 25.21
N ASN A 11 4.90 19.69 25.67
CA ASN A 11 6.27 20.15 25.80
C ASN A 11 7.38 19.46 24.99
N ASN A 12 7.63 19.93 23.80
CA ASN A 12 8.87 19.67 23.11
C ASN A 12 9.60 21.00 22.83
N GLY A 13 10.41 21.46 23.80
CA GLY A 13 11.28 22.61 23.62
C GLY A 13 10.61 23.91 23.16
N GLY A 14 9.34 24.13 23.55
CA GLY A 14 8.60 25.36 23.23
C GLY A 14 7.96 25.41 21.84
N LYS A 15 8.08 24.36 20.99
CA LYS A 15 7.38 24.26 19.73
C LYS A 15 5.93 23.81 19.95
N LYS A 16 4.97 24.68 19.71
CA LYS A 16 3.54 24.35 19.71
C LYS A 16 3.15 23.82 18.33
N GLY A 17 2.46 22.67 18.27
CA GLY A 17 1.85 22.13 17.04
C GLY A 17 2.43 20.81 16.57
N CYS A 18 2.01 20.40 15.37
CA CYS A 18 2.50 19.20 14.72
C CYS A 18 3.81 19.47 13.96
N TYR A 19 4.75 18.55 14.03
CA TYR A 19 5.98 18.61 13.22
C TYR A 19 6.31 17.26 12.63
N PHE A 20 7.14 17.25 11.59
CA PHE A 20 7.68 16.04 10.99
C PHE A 20 9.03 15.68 11.61
N ASN A 21 9.27 14.40 11.71
CA ASN A 21 10.54 13.83 12.14
C ASN A 21 10.89 12.63 11.25
N CYS A 22 12.17 12.51 10.88
CA CYS A 22 12.70 11.39 10.10
C CYS A 22 13.54 10.50 10.98
N HIS A 23 13.10 9.26 11.22
CA HIS A 23 13.88 8.29 11.96
C HIS A 23 13.90 6.91 11.29
N SER A 24 14.78 6.03 11.76
CA SER A 24 14.84 4.66 11.27
C SER A 24 13.54 3.89 11.56
N PRO A 25 13.18 2.90 10.72
CA PRO A 25 12.04 2.04 10.99
C PRO A 25 12.13 1.38 12.38
N LYS A 26 10.97 1.14 13.01
CA LYS A 26 10.89 0.54 14.37
C LYS A 26 11.44 -0.88 14.45
N THR A 27 11.45 -1.62 13.34
CA THR A 27 11.90 -3.02 13.29
C THR A 27 12.94 -3.20 12.20
N LYS A 28 13.80 -4.22 12.36
CA LYS A 28 14.76 -4.60 11.32
C LYS A 28 14.08 -4.96 10.00
N ALA A 29 12.93 -5.63 10.04
CA ALA A 29 12.13 -5.97 8.85
C ALA A 29 11.61 -4.72 8.10
N GLY A 30 11.54 -3.56 8.77
CA GLY A 30 11.22 -2.29 8.12
C GLY A 30 12.33 -1.77 7.21
N ILE A 31 13.59 -2.22 7.41
CA ILE A 31 14.74 -1.87 6.57
C ILE A 31 14.81 -2.88 5.44
N ARG A 32 14.31 -2.53 4.28
CA ARG A 32 14.20 -3.43 3.13
C ARG A 32 14.28 -2.70 1.81
N THR A 33 14.61 -3.44 0.77
CA THR A 33 14.51 -3.00 -0.63
C THR A 33 13.30 -3.69 -1.28
N VAL A 34 12.43 -2.91 -1.90
CA VAL A 34 11.29 -3.42 -2.67
C VAL A 34 11.58 -3.14 -4.15
N PRO A 35 11.61 -4.16 -5.02
CA PRO A 35 11.77 -3.95 -6.45
C PRO A 35 10.66 -3.04 -6.98
N MET A 36 11.04 -2.06 -7.79
CA MET A 36 10.07 -1.15 -8.40
C MET A 36 9.53 -1.79 -9.68
N MET A 37 8.23 -2.00 -9.74
CA MET A 37 7.55 -2.47 -10.94
C MET A 37 7.38 -1.32 -11.95
N ASP A 38 7.32 -1.63 -13.25
CA ASP A 38 7.29 -0.62 -14.31
C ASP A 38 6.12 0.36 -14.15
N PHE A 39 4.92 -0.12 -13.83
CA PHE A 39 3.77 0.76 -13.61
C PHE A 39 3.94 1.72 -12.40
N VAL A 40 4.73 1.32 -11.38
CA VAL A 40 5.07 2.18 -10.25
C VAL A 40 6.05 3.25 -10.68
N LYS A 41 7.04 2.88 -11.50
CA LYS A 41 7.99 3.83 -12.10
C LYS A 41 7.25 4.87 -12.95
N GLU A 42 6.36 4.43 -13.83
CA GLU A 42 5.53 5.33 -14.64
C GLU A 42 4.68 6.29 -13.77
N ALA A 43 4.13 5.79 -12.65
CA ALA A 43 3.38 6.63 -11.72
C ALA A 43 4.25 7.73 -11.09
N PHE A 44 5.48 7.41 -10.71
CA PHE A 44 6.43 8.41 -10.21
C PHE A 44 6.86 9.41 -11.28
N GLU A 45 7.07 8.96 -12.51
CA GLU A 45 7.40 9.83 -13.64
C GLU A 45 6.25 10.82 -13.94
N LYS A 46 5.01 10.35 -13.90
CA LYS A 46 3.82 11.21 -14.05
C LYS A 46 3.68 12.23 -12.93
N GLU A 47 3.91 11.81 -11.69
CA GLU A 47 3.88 12.71 -10.54
C GLU A 47 4.96 13.79 -10.66
N ARG A 48 6.17 13.39 -11.06
CA ARG A 48 7.27 14.34 -11.28
C ARG A 48 6.94 15.35 -12.38
N ALA A 49 6.45 14.90 -13.51
CA ALA A 49 6.05 15.78 -14.61
C ALA A 49 4.95 16.77 -14.18
N TYR A 50 3.95 16.29 -13.43
CA TYR A 50 2.91 17.14 -12.87
C TYR A 50 3.46 18.21 -11.92
N GLN A 51 4.39 17.85 -11.04
CA GLN A 51 5.02 18.79 -10.11
C GLN A 51 5.86 19.83 -10.85
N GLU A 52 6.63 19.43 -11.85
CA GLU A 52 7.41 20.33 -12.71
C GLU A 52 6.50 21.32 -13.47
N GLU A 53 5.44 20.85 -14.10
CA GLU A 53 4.46 21.67 -14.83
C GLU A 53 3.74 22.65 -13.90
N SER A 54 3.39 22.20 -12.68
CA SER A 54 2.70 23.01 -11.68
C SER A 54 3.62 23.92 -10.86
N GLY A 55 4.94 23.88 -11.09
CA GLY A 55 5.93 24.63 -10.31
C GLY A 55 6.02 24.19 -8.84
N ILE A 56 5.58 22.98 -8.54
CA ILE A 56 5.62 22.42 -7.19
C ILE A 56 6.98 21.75 -6.96
N HIS A 57 7.68 22.19 -5.92
CA HIS A 57 8.94 21.58 -5.50
C HIS A 57 9.01 21.48 -3.97
N CYS A 58 9.81 20.57 -3.46
CA CYS A 58 10.01 20.44 -2.03
C CYS A 58 10.69 21.71 -1.46
N THR A 59 10.05 22.33 -0.47
CA THR A 59 10.56 23.55 0.18
C THR A 59 11.05 23.31 1.60
N VAL A 60 10.95 22.06 2.09
CA VAL A 60 11.23 21.73 3.49
C VAL A 60 12.40 20.77 3.63
N THR A 61 13.12 20.92 4.73
CA THR A 61 14.11 19.96 5.22
C THR A 61 13.67 19.44 6.56
N VAL A 62 13.63 18.10 6.71
CA VAL A 62 13.25 17.41 7.95
C VAL A 62 14.41 16.53 8.39
N ASP A 63 15.02 16.84 9.53
CA ASP A 63 16.19 16.12 10.10
C ASP A 63 17.32 15.88 9.08
N GLY A 64 17.60 16.90 8.24
CA GLY A 64 18.64 16.85 7.22
C GLY A 64 18.21 16.17 5.90
N TYR A 65 17.00 15.68 5.78
CA TYR A 65 16.45 15.13 4.54
C TYR A 65 15.62 16.19 3.80
N THR A 66 15.78 16.26 2.49
CA THR A 66 15.03 17.13 1.56
C THR A 66 14.55 16.32 0.36
N ASP A 67 13.99 16.99 -0.64
CA ASP A 67 13.54 16.39 -1.90
C ASP A 67 12.50 15.27 -1.72
N PHE A 68 11.57 15.49 -0.79
CA PHE A 68 10.45 14.58 -0.59
C PHE A 68 9.58 14.51 -1.86
N ILE A 69 9.31 13.30 -2.33
CA ILE A 69 8.55 13.06 -3.57
C ILE A 69 7.10 13.54 -3.42
N PHE A 70 6.46 13.20 -2.29
CA PHE A 70 5.06 13.55 -2.06
C PHE A 70 4.95 14.80 -1.20
N VAL A 71 4.75 15.91 -1.84
CA VAL A 71 4.55 17.21 -1.20
C VAL A 71 3.17 17.78 -1.53
N ASN A 72 2.70 18.71 -0.72
CA ASN A 72 1.49 19.46 -1.03
C ASN A 72 1.80 20.60 -2.03
N ARG A 73 0.77 21.32 -2.46
CA ARG A 73 0.91 22.45 -3.40
C ARG A 73 1.85 23.58 -2.93
N PHE A 74 2.26 23.56 -1.67
CA PHE A 74 3.19 24.53 -1.09
C PHE A 74 4.62 23.96 -0.93
N GLY A 75 4.86 22.75 -1.40
CA GLY A 75 6.14 22.06 -1.26
C GLY A 75 6.40 21.44 0.12
N GLU A 76 5.40 21.34 0.99
CA GLU A 76 5.54 20.79 2.32
C GLU A 76 5.20 19.30 2.33
N CYS A 77 5.82 18.54 3.27
CA CYS A 77 5.57 17.12 3.44
C CYS A 77 4.10 16.81 3.72
N GLN A 78 3.63 15.69 3.18
CA GLN A 78 2.31 15.16 3.46
C GLN A 78 2.39 13.99 4.44
N HIS A 79 1.35 13.83 5.26
CA HIS A 79 1.24 12.70 6.17
C HIS A 79 0.01 11.84 5.85
N GLN A 80 -0.01 10.62 6.37
CA GLN A 80 -1.04 9.62 6.11
C GLN A 80 -2.47 10.15 6.35
N GLY A 81 -2.68 11.00 7.36
CA GLY A 81 -4.00 11.58 7.64
C GLY A 81 -4.51 12.44 6.49
N THR A 82 -3.64 13.21 5.83
CA THR A 82 -3.97 14.04 4.66
C THR A 82 -4.35 13.15 3.47
N LEU A 83 -3.57 12.12 3.19
CA LEU A 83 -3.86 11.16 2.11
C LEU A 83 -5.19 10.43 2.36
N ASN A 84 -5.43 9.96 3.58
CA ASN A 84 -6.69 9.31 3.92
C ASN A 84 -7.90 10.26 3.85
N LYS A 85 -7.73 11.57 4.12
CA LYS A 85 -8.77 12.57 3.89
C LYS A 85 -9.06 12.74 2.40
N ALA A 86 -8.02 12.78 1.55
CA ALA A 86 -8.17 12.85 0.11
C ALA A 86 -8.90 11.62 -0.46
N ILE A 87 -8.51 10.41 -0.06
CA ILE A 87 -9.18 9.17 -0.45
C ILE A 87 -10.68 9.21 -0.09
N ARG A 88 -11.02 9.58 1.16
CA ARG A 88 -12.42 9.67 1.60
C ARG A 88 -13.24 10.66 0.78
N ARG A 89 -12.63 11.81 0.41
CA ARG A 89 -13.28 12.79 -0.45
C ARG A 89 -13.55 12.22 -1.85
N ILE A 90 -12.54 11.60 -2.46
CA ILE A 90 -12.67 10.96 -3.78
C ILE A 90 -13.79 9.90 -3.76
N VAL A 91 -13.78 9.00 -2.78
CA VAL A 91 -14.82 7.96 -2.64
C VAL A 91 -16.22 8.59 -2.53
N ARG A 92 -16.37 9.63 -1.71
CA ARG A 92 -17.65 10.34 -1.59
C ARG A 92 -18.06 10.95 -2.93
N ASP A 93 -17.16 11.71 -3.56
CA ASP A 93 -17.47 12.43 -4.79
C ASP A 93 -17.82 11.45 -5.94
N CYS A 94 -17.14 10.29 -6.04
CA CYS A 94 -17.50 9.23 -6.99
C CYS A 94 -18.87 8.61 -6.68
N ASN A 95 -19.18 8.36 -5.41
CA ASN A 95 -20.48 7.80 -5.02
C ASN A 95 -21.63 8.79 -5.26
N ASP A 96 -21.40 10.07 -4.97
CA ASP A 96 -22.39 11.13 -5.22
C ASP A 96 -22.65 11.29 -6.73
N GLU A 97 -21.60 11.18 -7.56
CA GLU A 97 -21.73 11.18 -9.03
C GLU A 97 -22.52 9.97 -9.52
N GLU A 98 -22.24 8.76 -9.00
CA GLU A 98 -22.98 7.54 -9.36
C GLU A 98 -24.45 7.66 -8.98
N LEU A 99 -24.76 8.09 -7.77
CA LEU A 99 -26.14 8.27 -7.30
C LEU A 99 -26.89 9.37 -8.07
N THR A 100 -26.18 10.38 -8.58
CA THR A 100 -26.77 11.41 -9.44
C THR A 100 -27.18 10.83 -10.79
N LYS A 101 -26.37 9.90 -11.35
CA LYS A 101 -26.68 9.23 -12.62
C LYS A 101 -27.71 8.10 -12.45
N ASN A 102 -27.57 7.35 -11.37
CA ASN A 102 -28.36 6.17 -11.04
C ASN A 102 -28.82 6.23 -9.57
N PRO A 103 -29.96 6.90 -9.26
CA PRO A 103 -30.41 7.09 -7.88
C PRO A 103 -30.61 5.79 -7.08
N ASP A 104 -30.91 4.69 -7.76
CA ASP A 104 -31.10 3.37 -7.15
C ASP A 104 -29.88 2.47 -7.20
N SER A 105 -28.70 3.03 -7.53
CA SER A 105 -27.46 2.26 -7.61
C SER A 105 -27.09 1.68 -6.26
N THR A 106 -26.86 0.36 -6.23
CA THR A 106 -26.31 -0.36 -5.08
C THR A 106 -24.80 -0.58 -5.20
N ILE A 107 -24.20 -0.18 -6.34
CA ILE A 107 -22.79 -0.37 -6.64
C ILE A 107 -22.04 0.90 -6.23
N LEU A 108 -21.77 1.03 -4.94
CA LEU A 108 -21.03 2.15 -4.38
C LEU A 108 -19.66 1.72 -3.88
N LEU A 109 -18.68 2.62 -4.00
CA LEU A 109 -17.34 2.39 -3.46
C LEU A 109 -17.40 2.35 -1.91
N PRO A 110 -16.89 1.29 -1.28
CA PRO A 110 -16.80 1.24 0.17
C PRO A 110 -15.75 2.23 0.67
N ARG A 111 -15.81 2.58 1.95
CA ARG A 111 -14.76 3.38 2.59
C ARG A 111 -13.48 2.55 2.68
N PHE A 112 -12.38 3.13 2.22
CA PHE A 112 -11.06 2.54 2.34
C PHE A 112 -9.98 3.58 2.72
N SER A 113 -8.79 3.09 3.02
CA SER A 113 -7.64 3.90 3.47
C SER A 113 -6.36 3.43 2.77
N CYS A 114 -5.26 4.16 2.94
CA CYS A 114 -3.95 3.73 2.48
C CYS A 114 -3.58 2.33 3.00
N HIS A 115 -3.99 1.99 4.22
CA HIS A 115 -3.76 0.66 4.79
C HIS A 115 -4.55 -0.43 4.05
N THR A 116 -5.77 -0.14 3.65
CA THR A 116 -6.60 -1.05 2.84
C THR A 116 -5.95 -1.32 1.48
N LEU A 117 -5.37 -0.29 0.83
CA LEU A 117 -4.62 -0.47 -0.42
C LEU A 117 -3.41 -1.43 -0.25
N ARG A 118 -2.72 -1.34 0.89
CA ARG A 118 -1.67 -2.30 1.22
C ARG A 118 -2.20 -3.73 1.36
N HIS A 119 -3.35 -3.93 2.00
CA HIS A 119 -4.01 -5.24 2.08
C HIS A 119 -4.39 -5.76 0.70
N THR A 120 -5.00 -4.92 -0.15
CA THR A 120 -5.34 -5.28 -1.53
C THR A 120 -4.09 -5.71 -2.31
N PHE A 121 -2.98 -4.98 -2.19
CA PHE A 121 -1.72 -5.36 -2.83
C PHE A 121 -1.21 -6.72 -2.33
N THR A 122 -1.30 -6.99 -1.03
CA THR A 122 -0.95 -8.29 -0.45
C THR A 122 -1.80 -9.41 -1.04
N THR A 123 -3.13 -9.21 -1.09
CA THR A 123 -4.07 -10.16 -1.71
C THR A 123 -3.70 -10.46 -3.16
N ARG A 124 -3.42 -9.42 -3.96
CA ARG A 124 -3.00 -9.59 -5.36
C ARG A 124 -1.69 -10.37 -5.52
N MET A 125 -0.73 -10.17 -4.63
CA MET A 125 0.50 -10.99 -4.62
C MET A 125 0.20 -12.46 -4.29
N CYS A 126 -0.71 -12.72 -3.34
CA CYS A 126 -1.13 -14.09 -3.01
C CYS A 126 -1.85 -14.75 -4.19
N GLU A 127 -2.78 -14.06 -4.84
CA GLU A 127 -3.51 -14.54 -6.03
C GLU A 127 -2.57 -14.84 -7.20
N ALA A 128 -1.51 -14.03 -7.35
CA ALA A 128 -0.47 -14.25 -8.35
C ALA A 128 0.51 -15.40 -8.00
N GLY A 129 0.30 -16.10 -6.90
CA GLY A 129 1.15 -17.21 -6.47
C GLY A 129 2.55 -16.79 -6.00
N VAL A 130 2.74 -15.53 -5.62
CA VAL A 130 4.02 -15.05 -5.09
C VAL A 130 4.33 -15.77 -3.78
N ASN A 131 5.57 -16.24 -3.64
CA ASN A 131 6.01 -16.93 -2.43
C ASN A 131 5.75 -16.09 -1.17
N VAL A 132 5.16 -16.70 -0.15
CA VAL A 132 4.76 -16.01 1.10
C VAL A 132 5.93 -15.30 1.79
N LYS A 133 7.14 -15.86 1.69
CA LYS A 133 8.35 -15.24 2.25
C LYS A 133 8.71 -13.95 1.51
N VAL A 134 8.58 -13.95 0.19
CA VAL A 134 8.80 -12.74 -0.65
C VAL A 134 7.76 -11.68 -0.32
N ILE A 135 6.50 -12.07 -0.12
CA ILE A 135 5.44 -11.16 0.31
C ILE A 135 5.76 -10.56 1.68
N GLN A 136 6.16 -11.39 2.66
CA GLN A 136 6.56 -10.93 3.98
C GLN A 136 7.68 -9.88 3.91
N ASP A 137 8.72 -10.18 3.15
CA ASP A 137 9.90 -9.33 3.02
C ASP A 137 9.55 -8.00 2.31
N ALA A 138 8.77 -8.05 1.24
CA ALA A 138 8.28 -6.87 0.53
C ALA A 138 7.42 -5.96 1.41
N LEU A 139 6.58 -6.55 2.26
CA LEU A 139 5.74 -5.81 3.19
C LEU A 139 6.48 -5.36 4.45
N GLY A 140 7.59 -5.99 4.80
CA GLY A 140 8.34 -5.73 6.04
C GLY A 140 7.59 -6.16 7.29
N HIS A 141 6.83 -7.26 7.20
CA HIS A 141 6.18 -7.84 8.36
C HIS A 141 7.22 -8.57 9.22
N SER A 142 7.36 -8.17 10.48
CA SER A 142 8.27 -8.81 11.43
C SER A 142 7.84 -10.23 11.79
N ASP A 143 6.52 -10.48 11.76
CA ASP A 143 5.92 -11.77 11.99
C ASP A 143 5.27 -12.31 10.71
N ILE A 144 5.65 -13.50 10.30
CA ILE A 144 5.11 -14.18 9.12
C ILE A 144 3.64 -14.53 9.28
N SER A 145 3.16 -14.72 10.52
CA SER A 145 1.76 -15.06 10.79
C SER A 145 0.78 -14.06 10.19
N THR A 146 1.14 -12.77 10.20
CA THR A 146 0.35 -11.70 9.58
C THR A 146 0.18 -11.92 8.07
N THR A 147 1.24 -12.35 7.38
CA THR A 147 1.18 -12.65 5.94
C THR A 147 0.47 -13.97 5.67
N LEU A 148 0.74 -15.00 6.50
CA LEU A 148 0.12 -16.32 6.38
C LEU A 148 -1.40 -16.28 6.56
N ASN A 149 -1.91 -15.46 7.47
CA ASN A 149 -3.36 -15.32 7.67
C ASN A 149 -4.04 -14.79 6.40
N ILE A 150 -3.47 -13.75 5.77
CA ILE A 150 -3.99 -13.22 4.51
C ILE A 150 -3.86 -14.27 3.39
N TYR A 151 -2.70 -14.93 3.30
CA TYR A 151 -2.46 -15.97 2.31
C TYR A 151 -3.45 -17.14 2.46
N ALA A 152 -3.71 -17.59 3.69
CA ALA A 152 -4.64 -18.67 3.95
C ALA A 152 -6.08 -18.34 3.53
N ASP A 153 -6.52 -17.09 3.73
CA ASP A 153 -7.86 -16.68 3.35
C ASP A 153 -8.02 -16.58 1.83
N VAL A 154 -7.03 -16.01 1.13
CA VAL A 154 -7.03 -15.85 -0.33
C VAL A 154 -6.91 -17.19 -1.06
N THR A 155 -6.15 -18.15 -0.49
CA THR A 155 -5.85 -19.42 -1.17
C THR A 155 -6.85 -20.54 -0.86
N LYS A 156 -7.95 -20.27 -0.16
CA LYS A 156 -8.97 -21.31 0.12
C LYS A 156 -9.54 -21.94 -1.16
N GLU A 157 -9.85 -21.12 -2.14
CA GLU A 157 -10.36 -21.59 -3.43
C GLU A 157 -9.25 -22.18 -4.31
N LEU A 158 -8.04 -21.59 -4.25
CA LEU A 158 -6.87 -22.08 -4.96
C LEU A 158 -6.49 -23.52 -4.53
N ARG A 159 -6.62 -23.82 -3.24
CA ARG A 159 -6.32 -25.18 -2.72
C ARG A 159 -7.11 -26.25 -3.46
N LYS A 160 -8.39 -26.04 -3.71
CA LYS A 160 -9.23 -27.01 -4.39
C LYS A 160 -8.72 -27.29 -5.81
N SER A 161 -8.42 -26.23 -6.56
CA SER A 161 -7.90 -26.36 -7.93
C SER A 161 -6.51 -27.02 -7.97
N GLU A 162 -5.65 -26.73 -6.96
CA GLU A 162 -4.32 -27.34 -6.86
C GLU A 162 -4.42 -28.84 -6.55
N PHE A 163 -5.33 -29.27 -5.65
CA PHE A 163 -5.57 -30.69 -5.39
C PHE A 163 -6.18 -31.40 -6.61
N GLU A 164 -7.08 -30.77 -7.35
CA GLU A 164 -7.61 -31.33 -8.59
C GLU A 164 -6.51 -31.44 -9.68
N ASN A 165 -5.56 -30.53 -9.72
CA ASN A 165 -4.38 -30.63 -10.59
C ASN A 165 -3.46 -31.77 -10.17
N LEU A 166 -3.22 -31.92 -8.86
CA LEU A 166 -2.40 -33.00 -8.31
C LEU A 166 -3.01 -34.37 -8.60
N ASP A 167 -4.32 -34.53 -8.41
CA ASP A 167 -5.06 -35.74 -8.75
C ASP A 167 -4.90 -36.12 -10.23
N ARG A 168 -4.97 -35.11 -11.12
CA ARG A 168 -4.74 -35.35 -12.57
C ARG A 168 -3.30 -35.79 -12.87
N GLN A 169 -2.31 -35.25 -12.18
CA GLN A 169 -0.92 -35.69 -12.32
C GLN A 169 -0.71 -37.11 -11.79
N PHE A 170 -1.26 -37.44 -10.62
CA PHE A 170 -1.16 -38.78 -10.07
C PHE A 170 -1.92 -39.82 -10.91
N ALA A 171 -3.03 -39.47 -11.55
CA ALA A 171 -3.73 -40.33 -12.48
C ALA A 171 -2.87 -40.73 -13.71
N GLN A 172 -1.91 -39.88 -14.08
CA GLN A 172 -0.95 -40.17 -15.17
C GLN A 172 0.21 -41.09 -14.71
N TRP A 173 0.43 -41.22 -13.40
CA TRP A 173 1.48 -42.08 -12.82
C TRP A 173 1.01 -43.50 -12.51
N LYS A 174 -0.15 -43.91 -13.02
CA LYS A 174 -0.56 -45.31 -12.90
C LYS A 174 0.50 -46.21 -13.56
N VAL A 175 1.15 -46.99 -12.71
CA VAL A 175 2.04 -48.05 -13.14
C VAL A 175 1.25 -48.98 -14.08
N PRO A 176 1.78 -49.40 -15.24
CA PRO A 176 1.14 -50.42 -16.06
C PRO A 176 0.97 -51.67 -15.21
N GLU A 177 -0.26 -52.19 -15.11
CA GLU A 177 -0.49 -53.50 -14.56
C GLU A 177 0.23 -54.50 -15.47
N GLU A 178 1.17 -55.32 -14.89
CA GLU A 178 1.82 -56.44 -15.56
C GLU A 178 0.83 -57.54 -15.90
#